data_5115c341c071c192e8fcf647596d1acc
#
_entry.id   5115c341c071c192e8fcf647596d1acc
#
_cell.length_a   1.000
_cell.length_b   1.000
_cell.length_c   1.000
_cell.angle_alpha   90.00
_cell.angle_beta   90.00
_cell.angle_gamma   90.00
#
_symmetry.space_group_name_H-M   'P 1'
#
loop_
_entity.id
_entity.type
_entity.pdbx_description
1 polymer ?
#
loop_
_entity_poly.entity_id
_entity_poly.type
_entity_poly.pdbx_seq_one_letter_code
_entity_poly.pdbx_strand_id
1 'polypeptide(L)'
;MSISNEQRLLLAQNLGLDQSISERFIIWGQHLLQGDLGFSIKFQQPVSNIIIERFPSSLLLMAASWTLSLFFGYVLGLIAALTENSIWDRLITRFAWVLASTPSFWLGLILIYVFAVKLSVLPVCCSAPLGMDPSNVPWLTRLEHLILPCIALAATSLAPIVLHTKEKVLDVLASEHVNYARIHGKSTCGIIRHHILRNSLTPALVLQFASFAELFGGSILAETVFNYPGLGNTLVIAGLSGDTALLMGITLISSVFIFTGNSIANLLHYSLLPGQDITQ
;
A
#
# COMPACT_ATOMS: atom_id res chain seq x y z
N MET A 1 31.14 -11.66 -24.44
CA MET A 1 30.94 -12.77 -25.42
C MET A 1 29.96 -12.24 -26.47
N SER A 2 30.41 -12.18 -27.75
CA SER A 2 29.56 -11.78 -28.87
C SER A 2 28.68 -12.99 -29.28
N ILE A 3 27.37 -12.85 -29.14
CA ILE A 3 26.41 -13.85 -29.60
C ILE A 3 26.52 -13.95 -31.12
N SER A 4 26.64 -15.18 -31.66
CA SER A 4 26.70 -15.44 -33.10
C SER A 4 25.45 -14.93 -33.81
N ASN A 5 25.56 -14.52 -35.07
CA ASN A 5 24.40 -14.05 -35.85
C ASN A 5 23.30 -15.12 -35.98
N GLU A 6 23.66 -16.40 -36.05
CA GLU A 6 22.72 -17.52 -36.05
C GLU A 6 21.97 -17.64 -34.70
N GLN A 7 22.66 -17.48 -33.58
CA GLN A 7 22.05 -17.48 -32.25
C GLN A 7 21.11 -16.27 -32.05
N ARG A 8 21.44 -15.10 -32.63
CA ARG A 8 20.56 -13.95 -32.63
C ARG A 8 19.28 -14.17 -33.43
N LEU A 9 19.38 -14.80 -34.62
CA LEU A 9 18.24 -15.13 -35.46
C LEU A 9 17.34 -16.17 -34.80
N LEU A 10 17.88 -17.22 -34.20
CA LEU A 10 17.12 -18.21 -33.45
C LEU A 10 16.42 -17.60 -32.19
N LEU A 11 17.11 -16.71 -31.50
CA LEU A 11 16.50 -15.97 -30.37
C LEU A 11 15.38 -15.03 -30.85
N ALA A 12 15.58 -14.35 -31.98
CA ALA A 12 14.58 -13.47 -32.55
C ALA A 12 13.32 -14.25 -33.01
N GLN A 13 13.47 -15.40 -33.61
CA GLN A 13 12.39 -16.31 -33.99
C GLN A 13 11.66 -16.88 -32.77
N ASN A 14 12.40 -17.35 -31.75
CA ASN A 14 11.81 -17.88 -30.51
C ASN A 14 11.07 -16.80 -29.70
N LEU A 15 11.49 -15.54 -29.79
CA LEU A 15 10.83 -14.41 -29.17
C LEU A 15 9.76 -13.75 -30.05
N GLY A 16 9.54 -14.29 -31.27
CA GLY A 16 8.56 -13.75 -32.23
C GLY A 16 8.88 -12.31 -32.67
N LEU A 17 10.15 -11.88 -32.65
CA LEU A 17 10.55 -10.52 -32.99
C LEU A 17 10.42 -10.22 -34.50
N ASP A 18 10.26 -11.23 -35.31
CA ASP A 18 9.98 -11.21 -36.75
C ASP A 18 8.50 -10.96 -37.08
N GLN A 19 7.61 -11.08 -36.09
CA GLN A 19 6.17 -10.89 -36.25
C GLN A 19 5.77 -9.42 -36.06
N SER A 20 4.63 -9.03 -36.67
CA SER A 20 4.07 -7.71 -36.46
C SER A 20 3.66 -7.49 -35.01
N ILE A 21 3.62 -6.22 -34.55
CA ILE A 21 3.22 -5.87 -33.17
C ILE A 21 1.83 -6.42 -32.86
N SER A 22 0.92 -6.40 -33.83
CA SER A 22 -0.45 -6.87 -33.69
C SER A 22 -0.51 -8.38 -33.46
N GLU A 23 0.26 -9.16 -34.22
CA GLU A 23 0.35 -10.61 -34.07
C GLU A 23 0.93 -11.00 -32.73
N ARG A 24 2.01 -10.35 -32.31
CA ARG A 24 2.61 -10.55 -30.98
C ARG A 24 1.63 -10.27 -29.86
N PHE A 25 0.84 -9.20 -29.97
CA PHE A 25 -0.18 -8.88 -28.98
C PHE A 25 -1.30 -9.93 -28.91
N ILE A 26 -1.76 -10.44 -30.07
CA ILE A 26 -2.79 -11.49 -30.12
C ILE A 26 -2.26 -12.80 -29.52
N ILE A 27 -1.04 -13.20 -29.86
CA ILE A 27 -0.41 -14.41 -29.32
C ILE A 27 -0.22 -14.29 -27.81
N TRP A 28 0.29 -13.15 -27.34
CA TRP A 28 0.40 -12.87 -25.91
C TRP A 28 -0.96 -12.96 -25.20
N GLY A 29 -2.01 -12.37 -25.80
CA GLY A 29 -3.36 -12.43 -25.26
C GLY A 29 -3.92 -13.86 -25.18
N GLN A 30 -3.65 -14.70 -26.18
CA GLN A 30 -4.01 -16.12 -26.15
C GLN A 30 -3.29 -16.91 -25.06
N HIS A 31 -1.98 -16.71 -24.89
CA HIS A 31 -1.21 -17.27 -23.78
C HIS A 31 -1.75 -16.84 -22.42
N LEU A 32 -2.06 -15.55 -22.28
CA LEU A 32 -2.65 -14.99 -21.07
C LEU A 32 -3.99 -15.66 -20.71
N LEU A 33 -4.87 -15.88 -21.68
CA LEU A 33 -6.16 -16.56 -21.47
C LEU A 33 -5.98 -18.03 -21.04
N GLN A 34 -4.85 -18.65 -21.37
CA GLN A 34 -4.46 -19.99 -20.92
C GLN A 34 -3.75 -19.99 -19.56
N GLY A 35 -3.57 -18.80 -18.94
CA GLY A 35 -2.85 -18.64 -17.67
C GLY A 35 -1.32 -18.60 -17.80
N ASP A 36 -0.79 -18.58 -19.04
CA ASP A 36 0.64 -18.45 -19.30
C ASP A 36 1.03 -16.97 -19.34
N LEU A 37 1.74 -16.53 -18.31
CA LEU A 37 2.29 -15.17 -18.19
C LEU A 37 3.69 -15.03 -18.83
N GLY A 38 4.22 -16.11 -19.41
CA GLY A 38 5.54 -16.17 -20.02
C GLY A 38 6.65 -16.53 -19.03
N PHE A 39 7.89 -16.34 -19.50
CA PHE A 39 9.10 -16.73 -18.79
C PHE A 39 9.99 -15.51 -18.53
N SER A 40 10.46 -15.38 -17.29
CA SER A 40 11.36 -14.30 -16.88
C SER A 40 12.79 -14.60 -17.29
N ILE A 41 13.38 -13.71 -18.06
CA ILE A 41 14.79 -13.78 -18.47
C ILE A 41 15.71 -13.50 -17.28
N LYS A 42 15.30 -12.59 -16.40
CA LYS A 42 16.10 -12.16 -15.24
C LYS A 42 16.17 -13.26 -14.16
N PHE A 43 15.04 -13.88 -13.84
CA PHE A 43 14.94 -14.86 -12.76
C PHE A 43 15.02 -16.33 -13.25
N GLN A 44 15.06 -16.57 -14.58
CA GLN A 44 15.19 -17.89 -15.21
C GLN A 44 14.10 -18.88 -14.74
N GLN A 45 12.85 -18.38 -14.60
CA GLN A 45 11.69 -19.19 -14.19
C GLN A 45 10.38 -18.61 -14.73
N PRO A 46 9.26 -19.37 -14.73
CA PRO A 46 7.95 -18.86 -15.13
C PRO A 46 7.52 -17.65 -14.31
N VAL A 47 6.94 -16.65 -14.96
CA VAL A 47 6.47 -15.41 -14.32
C VAL A 47 5.43 -15.70 -13.23
N SER A 48 4.55 -16.68 -13.45
CA SER A 48 3.55 -17.11 -12.47
C SER A 48 4.17 -17.53 -11.13
N ASN A 49 5.28 -18.27 -11.16
CA ASN A 49 5.97 -18.72 -9.96
C ASN A 49 6.55 -17.54 -9.16
N ILE A 50 7.15 -16.58 -9.87
CA ILE A 50 7.70 -15.38 -9.24
C ILE A 50 6.57 -14.58 -8.55
N ILE A 51 5.44 -14.43 -9.21
CA ILE A 51 4.29 -13.70 -8.65
C ILE A 51 3.78 -14.43 -7.40
N ILE A 52 3.56 -15.73 -7.46
CA ILE A 52 3.09 -16.55 -6.31
C ILE A 52 4.05 -16.44 -5.13
N GLU A 53 5.36 -16.43 -5.38
CA GLU A 53 6.37 -16.31 -4.32
C GLU A 53 6.43 -14.91 -3.70
N ARG A 54 6.31 -13.84 -4.52
CA ARG A 54 6.53 -12.45 -4.10
C ARG A 54 5.26 -11.73 -3.64
N PHE A 55 4.10 -12.07 -4.19
CA PHE A 55 2.83 -11.43 -3.88
C PHE A 55 2.45 -11.47 -2.39
N PRO A 56 2.60 -12.60 -1.65
CA PRO A 56 2.29 -12.65 -0.23
C PRO A 56 3.08 -11.66 0.61
N SER A 57 4.35 -11.40 0.25
CA SER A 57 5.20 -10.44 0.96
C SER A 57 4.69 -9.00 0.77
N SER A 58 4.35 -8.60 -0.45
CA SER A 58 3.72 -7.29 -0.71
C SER A 58 2.37 -7.16 -0.01
N LEU A 59 1.55 -8.23 -0.07
CA LEU A 59 0.23 -8.22 0.57
C LEU A 59 0.35 -8.05 2.09
N LEU A 60 1.30 -8.75 2.73
CA LEU A 60 1.57 -8.62 4.16
C LEU A 60 2.01 -7.20 4.53
N LEU A 61 2.96 -6.62 3.78
CA LEU A 61 3.43 -5.26 3.99
C LEU A 61 2.29 -4.25 3.83
N MET A 62 1.51 -4.36 2.76
CA MET A 62 0.37 -3.48 2.50
C MET A 62 -0.72 -3.62 3.57
N ALA A 63 -1.10 -4.84 3.95
CA ALA A 63 -2.12 -5.09 4.96
C ALA A 63 -1.70 -4.56 6.35
N ALA A 64 -0.44 -4.78 6.73
CA ALA A 64 0.12 -4.25 7.97
C ALA A 64 0.13 -2.72 7.98
N SER A 65 0.61 -2.10 6.90
CA SER A 65 0.67 -0.64 6.76
C SER A 65 -0.72 -0.02 6.71
N TRP A 66 -1.65 -0.64 5.99
CA TRP A 66 -3.05 -0.24 5.89
C TRP A 66 -3.74 -0.23 7.26
N THR A 67 -3.54 -1.30 8.03
CA THR A 67 -4.11 -1.42 9.38
C THR A 67 -3.49 -0.40 10.33
N LEU A 68 -2.15 -0.24 10.26
CA LEU A 68 -1.41 0.71 11.09
C LEU A 68 -1.84 2.16 10.82
N SER A 69 -1.93 2.55 9.55
CA SER A 69 -2.34 3.90 9.15
C SER A 69 -3.78 4.21 9.53
N LEU A 70 -4.70 3.26 9.34
CA LEU A 70 -6.09 3.41 9.74
C LEU A 70 -6.21 3.58 11.27
N PHE A 71 -5.60 2.69 12.03
CA PHE A 71 -5.70 2.71 13.48
C PHE A 71 -5.12 3.99 14.08
N PHE A 72 -3.84 4.28 13.79
CA PHE A 72 -3.19 5.47 14.34
C PHE A 72 -3.72 6.76 13.73
N GLY A 73 -4.03 6.76 12.43
CA GLY A 73 -4.63 7.92 11.77
C GLY A 73 -5.99 8.29 12.37
N TYR A 74 -6.85 7.30 12.57
CA TYR A 74 -8.16 7.50 13.18
C TYR A 74 -8.05 7.97 14.65
N VAL A 75 -7.22 7.31 15.47
CA VAL A 75 -7.03 7.68 16.88
C VAL A 75 -6.45 9.09 17.02
N LEU A 76 -5.42 9.43 16.25
CA LEU A 76 -4.82 10.76 16.26
C LEU A 76 -5.81 11.83 15.78
N GLY A 77 -6.57 11.58 14.71
CA GLY A 77 -7.60 12.47 14.22
C GLY A 77 -8.71 12.70 15.24
N LEU A 78 -9.14 11.63 15.93
CA LEU A 78 -10.11 11.70 17.02
C LEU A 78 -9.60 12.56 18.19
N ILE A 79 -8.35 12.32 18.64
CA ILE A 79 -7.73 13.11 19.71
C ILE A 79 -7.63 14.59 19.29
N ALA A 80 -7.18 14.89 18.08
CA ALA A 80 -7.06 16.24 17.58
C ALA A 80 -8.40 16.97 17.58
N ALA A 81 -9.49 16.29 17.15
CA ALA A 81 -10.83 16.89 17.15
C ALA A 81 -11.39 17.09 18.56
N LEU A 82 -11.24 16.12 19.45
CA LEU A 82 -11.74 16.21 20.83
C LEU A 82 -10.97 17.26 21.68
N THR A 83 -9.76 17.58 21.25
CA THR A 83 -8.91 18.60 21.90
C THR A 83 -8.75 19.84 21.03
N GLU A 84 -9.76 20.20 20.26
CA GLU A 84 -9.77 21.31 19.32
C GLU A 84 -9.19 22.60 19.95
N ASN A 85 -8.37 23.32 19.17
CA ASN A 85 -7.65 24.53 19.58
C ASN A 85 -6.61 24.36 20.71
N SER A 86 -6.38 23.15 21.21
CA SER A 86 -5.35 22.84 22.20
C SER A 86 -3.95 22.70 21.57
N ILE A 87 -2.93 22.53 22.44
CA ILE A 87 -1.58 22.22 21.99
C ILE A 87 -1.50 20.85 21.29
N TRP A 88 -2.29 19.88 21.75
CA TRP A 88 -2.34 18.54 21.17
C TRP A 88 -2.92 18.54 19.76
N ASP A 89 -4.00 19.27 19.55
CA ASP A 89 -4.56 19.47 18.23
C ASP A 89 -3.53 20.08 17.26
N ARG A 90 -2.85 21.14 17.69
CA ARG A 90 -1.85 21.81 16.85
C ARG A 90 -0.66 20.91 16.53
N LEU A 91 -0.19 20.13 17.49
CA LEU A 91 0.94 19.22 17.29
C LEU A 91 0.56 18.08 16.33
N ILE A 92 -0.60 17.42 16.54
CA ILE A 92 -1.06 16.32 15.69
C ILE A 92 -1.33 16.81 14.27
N THR A 93 -2.00 17.93 14.13
CA THR A 93 -2.30 18.51 12.82
C THR A 93 -1.03 18.91 12.06
N ARG A 94 -0.06 19.55 12.73
CA ARG A 94 1.24 19.89 12.13
C ARG A 94 2.03 18.64 11.75
N PHE A 95 2.04 17.63 12.62
CA PHE A 95 2.67 16.35 12.32
C PHE A 95 2.06 15.70 11.07
N ALA A 96 0.71 15.68 10.95
CA ALA A 96 0.04 15.17 9.75
C ALA A 96 0.44 15.96 8.50
N TRP A 97 0.49 17.31 8.56
CA TRP A 97 0.94 18.13 7.43
C TRP A 97 2.40 17.86 7.04
N VAL A 98 3.30 17.68 8.01
CA VAL A 98 4.70 17.30 7.75
C VAL A 98 4.78 15.96 7.04
N LEU A 99 4.03 14.96 7.51
CA LEU A 99 3.99 13.65 6.86
C LEU A 99 3.42 13.73 5.44
N ALA A 100 2.33 14.47 5.23
CA ALA A 100 1.73 14.65 3.90
C ALA A 100 2.68 15.31 2.89
N SER A 101 3.58 16.18 3.38
CA SER A 101 4.56 16.87 2.55
C SER A 101 5.86 16.11 2.35
N THR A 102 6.04 14.98 3.04
CA THR A 102 7.29 14.22 3.04
C THR A 102 7.20 13.05 2.05
N PRO A 103 8.12 12.95 1.07
CA PRO A 103 8.18 11.79 0.18
C PRO A 103 8.44 10.49 0.97
N SER A 104 7.68 9.43 0.67
CA SER A 104 7.77 8.15 1.38
C SER A 104 9.16 7.52 1.36
N PHE A 105 9.83 7.56 0.21
CA PHE A 105 11.19 7.01 0.07
C PHE A 105 12.20 7.75 0.96
N TRP A 106 12.08 9.06 1.08
CA TRP A 106 12.94 9.88 1.93
C TRP A 106 12.73 9.57 3.41
N LEU A 107 11.47 9.41 3.83
CA LEU A 107 11.14 8.95 5.17
C LEU A 107 11.72 7.55 5.44
N GLY A 108 11.62 6.64 4.47
CA GLY A 108 12.25 5.31 4.54
C GLY A 108 13.75 5.38 4.79
N LEU A 109 14.47 6.24 4.07
CA LEU A 109 15.91 6.42 4.24
C LEU A 109 16.26 7.00 5.62
N ILE A 110 15.47 7.95 6.15
CA ILE A 110 15.64 8.47 7.50
C ILE A 110 15.43 7.37 8.55
N LEU A 111 14.37 6.56 8.40
CA LEU A 111 14.10 5.46 9.31
C LEU A 111 15.24 4.44 9.32
N ILE A 112 15.77 4.06 8.16
CA ILE A 112 16.96 3.21 8.07
C ILE A 112 18.14 3.85 8.80
N TYR A 113 18.44 5.12 8.50
CA TYR A 113 19.57 5.81 9.10
C TYR A 113 19.47 5.89 10.62
N VAL A 114 18.29 6.24 11.15
CA VAL A 114 18.10 6.41 12.59
C VAL A 114 18.05 5.06 13.32
N PHE A 115 17.17 4.15 12.89
CA PHE A 115 16.87 2.93 13.65
C PHE A 115 17.80 1.76 13.33
N ALA A 116 18.26 1.65 12.08
CA ALA A 116 19.11 0.54 11.68
C ALA A 116 20.60 0.88 11.76
N VAL A 117 21.02 2.11 11.40
CA VAL A 117 22.44 2.48 11.37
C VAL A 117 22.88 3.10 12.69
N LYS A 118 22.19 4.16 13.17
CA LYS A 118 22.61 4.86 14.41
C LYS A 118 22.26 4.11 15.67
N LEU A 119 21.04 3.63 15.81
CA LEU A 119 20.57 2.96 17.02
C LEU A 119 20.80 1.45 16.97
N SER A 120 20.98 0.85 15.79
CA SER A 120 21.20 -0.59 15.57
C SER A 120 20.14 -1.48 16.25
N VAL A 121 18.88 -1.00 16.33
CA VAL A 121 17.78 -1.73 17.01
C VAL A 121 16.89 -2.48 16.03
N LEU A 122 16.93 -2.15 14.73
CA LEU A 122 16.12 -2.79 13.69
C LEU A 122 17.00 -3.13 12.49
N PRO A 123 16.63 -4.14 11.68
CA PRO A 123 17.37 -4.53 10.49
C PRO A 123 17.31 -3.46 9.39
N VAL A 124 18.37 -3.38 8.57
CA VAL A 124 18.51 -2.39 7.49
C VAL A 124 17.62 -2.76 6.31
N CYS A 125 17.48 -4.05 5.98
CA CYS A 125 16.84 -4.51 4.74
C CYS A 125 16.16 -5.87 4.87
N CYS A 126 15.52 -6.23 3.75
CA CYS A 126 15.14 -7.59 3.43
C CYS A 126 13.92 -8.09 4.24
N SER A 127 13.55 -9.36 4.09
CA SER A 127 12.49 -10.01 4.89
C SER A 127 13.05 -11.04 5.87
N ALA A 128 14.38 -11.23 5.81
CA ALA A 128 15.10 -12.23 6.60
C ALA A 128 16.56 -11.81 6.76
N PRO A 129 17.27 -12.32 7.78
CA PRO A 129 18.71 -12.15 7.92
C PRO A 129 19.44 -12.64 6.67
N LEU A 130 20.52 -11.95 6.28
CA LEU A 130 21.32 -12.30 5.13
C LEU A 130 21.87 -13.73 5.27
N GLY A 131 21.69 -14.55 4.23
CA GLY A 131 22.16 -15.94 4.19
C GLY A 131 21.19 -16.97 4.77
N MET A 132 20.03 -16.57 5.31
CA MET A 132 18.98 -17.51 5.72
C MET A 132 17.92 -17.64 4.63
N ASP A 133 17.46 -18.88 4.42
CA ASP A 133 16.30 -19.14 3.57
C ASP A 133 15.05 -18.52 4.24
N PRO A 134 14.29 -17.67 3.52
CA PRO A 134 13.08 -17.07 4.06
C PRO A 134 12.06 -18.05 4.62
N SER A 135 12.01 -19.29 4.10
CA SER A 135 11.12 -20.35 4.61
C SER A 135 11.43 -20.78 6.05
N ASN A 136 12.69 -20.69 6.47
CA ASN A 136 13.18 -21.16 7.76
C ASN A 136 13.32 -20.05 8.81
N VAL A 137 12.95 -18.80 8.49
CA VAL A 137 13.07 -17.67 9.39
C VAL A 137 11.93 -17.68 10.42
N PRO A 138 12.22 -17.58 11.74
CA PRO A 138 11.21 -17.43 12.77
C PRO A 138 10.28 -16.23 12.45
N TRP A 139 9.01 -16.40 12.71
CA TRP A 139 8.00 -15.37 12.45
C TRP A 139 8.31 -14.03 13.18
N LEU A 140 8.88 -14.08 14.38
CA LEU A 140 9.25 -12.87 15.12
C LEU A 140 10.33 -12.06 14.38
N THR A 141 11.33 -12.72 13.82
CA THR A 141 12.38 -12.09 13.02
C THR A 141 11.82 -11.50 11.72
N ARG A 142 10.83 -12.16 11.08
CA ARG A 142 10.14 -11.58 9.94
C ARG A 142 9.38 -10.29 10.29
N LEU A 143 8.77 -10.24 11.48
CA LEU A 143 8.12 -9.02 11.97
C LEU A 143 9.13 -7.89 12.19
N GLU A 144 10.30 -8.15 12.76
CA GLU A 144 11.35 -7.13 12.93
C GLU A 144 11.74 -6.51 11.58
N HIS A 145 11.90 -7.32 10.54
CA HIS A 145 12.20 -6.86 9.19
C HIS A 145 11.04 -6.11 8.51
N LEU A 146 9.81 -6.32 8.96
CA LEU A 146 8.61 -5.66 8.43
C LEU A 146 8.38 -4.27 9.06
N ILE A 147 8.89 -3.99 10.26
CA ILE A 147 8.58 -2.78 11.03
C ILE A 147 8.91 -1.51 10.25
N LEU A 148 10.16 -1.35 9.81
CA LEU A 148 10.59 -0.11 9.14
C LEU A 148 9.87 0.13 7.80
N PRO A 149 9.79 -0.84 6.87
CA PRO A 149 9.03 -0.64 5.63
C PRO A 149 7.53 -0.40 5.91
N CYS A 150 6.96 -1.05 6.93
CA CYS A 150 5.57 -0.86 7.31
C CYS A 150 5.32 0.57 7.82
N ILE A 151 6.17 1.11 8.69
CA ILE A 151 6.05 2.49 9.20
C ILE A 151 6.22 3.50 8.06
N ALA A 152 7.21 3.29 7.17
CA ALA A 152 7.44 4.18 6.05
C ALA A 152 6.24 4.24 5.10
N LEU A 153 5.65 3.08 4.80
CA LEU A 153 4.47 2.99 3.95
C LEU A 153 3.21 3.51 4.66
N ALA A 154 3.01 3.17 5.94
CA ALA A 154 1.87 3.63 6.72
C ALA A 154 1.82 5.17 6.84
N ALA A 155 2.97 5.82 6.92
CA ALA A 155 3.08 7.27 7.07
C ALA A 155 2.41 8.04 5.90
N THR A 156 2.46 7.49 4.68
CA THR A 156 1.84 8.11 3.49
C THR A 156 0.32 8.17 3.59
N SER A 157 -0.29 7.10 4.08
CA SER A 157 -1.75 6.98 4.22
C SER A 157 -2.26 7.55 5.55
N LEU A 158 -1.40 7.71 6.57
CA LEU A 158 -1.78 8.17 7.91
C LEU A 158 -2.25 9.62 7.89
N ALA A 159 -1.56 10.51 7.19
CA ALA A 159 -1.84 11.94 7.19
C ALA A 159 -3.25 12.28 6.66
N PRO A 160 -3.70 11.79 5.51
CA PRO A 160 -5.06 11.99 5.03
C PRO A 160 -6.11 11.48 6.02
N ILE A 161 -5.88 10.32 6.65
CA ILE A 161 -6.81 9.75 7.64
C ILE A 161 -6.92 10.63 8.89
N VAL A 162 -5.80 11.13 9.42
CA VAL A 162 -5.81 12.07 10.57
C VAL A 162 -6.65 13.30 10.27
N LEU A 163 -6.35 13.96 9.14
CA LEU A 163 -6.99 15.23 8.79
C LEU A 163 -8.49 15.04 8.50
N HIS A 164 -8.83 14.03 7.72
CA HIS A 164 -10.22 13.73 7.39
C HIS A 164 -11.04 13.28 8.60
N THR A 165 -10.47 12.46 9.48
CA THR A 165 -11.12 12.03 10.72
C THR A 165 -11.36 13.22 11.63
N LYS A 166 -10.37 14.12 11.80
CA LYS A 166 -10.53 15.34 12.57
C LYS A 166 -11.72 16.16 12.08
N GLU A 167 -11.76 16.43 10.77
CA GLU A 167 -12.83 17.21 10.14
C GLU A 167 -14.21 16.58 10.37
N LYS A 168 -14.33 15.27 10.09
CA LYS A 168 -15.59 14.54 10.28
C LYS A 168 -16.05 14.49 11.72
N VAL A 169 -15.15 14.36 12.67
CA VAL A 169 -15.50 14.39 14.10
C VAL A 169 -15.99 15.78 14.51
N LEU A 170 -15.36 16.85 14.01
CA LEU A 170 -15.83 18.22 14.28
C LEU A 170 -17.21 18.47 13.68
N ASP A 171 -17.47 18.02 12.45
CA ASP A 171 -18.81 18.09 11.83
C ASP A 171 -19.87 17.39 12.69
N VAL A 172 -19.56 16.18 13.18
CA VAL A 172 -20.48 15.42 14.05
C VAL A 172 -20.71 16.15 15.38
N LEU A 173 -19.65 16.71 15.98
CA LEU A 173 -19.75 17.45 17.24
C LEU A 173 -20.60 18.72 17.12
N ALA A 174 -20.61 19.35 15.95
CA ALA A 174 -21.41 20.55 15.64
C ALA A 174 -22.87 20.21 15.27
N SER A 175 -23.20 18.92 15.06
CA SER A 175 -24.53 18.51 14.60
C SER A 175 -25.63 18.70 15.65
N GLU A 176 -26.85 18.93 15.19
CA GLU A 176 -28.02 19.13 16.05
C GLU A 176 -28.31 17.91 16.95
N HIS A 177 -28.12 16.70 16.45
CA HIS A 177 -28.36 15.49 17.23
C HIS A 177 -27.37 15.31 18.40
N VAL A 178 -26.13 15.79 18.27
CA VAL A 178 -25.16 15.80 19.38
C VAL A 178 -25.51 16.91 20.38
N ASN A 179 -25.93 18.09 19.92
CA ASN A 179 -26.40 19.15 20.78
C ASN A 179 -27.64 18.73 21.57
N TYR A 180 -28.59 18.09 20.93
CA TYR A 180 -29.74 17.50 21.60
C TYR A 180 -29.33 16.47 22.68
N ALA A 181 -28.39 15.57 22.36
CA ALA A 181 -27.90 14.61 23.34
C ALA A 181 -27.20 15.25 24.54
N ARG A 182 -26.47 16.37 24.35
CA ARG A 182 -25.87 17.15 25.44
C ARG A 182 -26.93 17.80 26.35
N ILE A 183 -27.95 18.40 25.76
CA ILE A 183 -29.05 19.03 26.53
C ILE A 183 -29.80 17.99 27.38
N HIS A 184 -29.91 16.73 26.91
CA HIS A 184 -30.51 15.64 27.64
C HIS A 184 -29.55 14.93 28.63
N GLY A 185 -28.41 15.55 28.94
CA GLY A 185 -27.48 15.08 29.97
C GLY A 185 -26.63 13.86 29.60
N LYS A 186 -26.48 13.50 28.29
CA LYS A 186 -25.56 12.44 27.88
C LYS A 186 -24.12 12.86 28.22
N SER A 187 -23.37 11.94 28.82
CA SER A 187 -21.95 12.12 29.12
C SER A 187 -21.13 12.23 27.85
N THR A 188 -19.98 12.90 27.91
CA THR A 188 -19.02 13.00 26.77
C THR A 188 -18.64 11.61 26.24
N CYS A 189 -18.37 10.64 27.10
CA CYS A 189 -18.05 9.27 26.71
C CYS A 189 -19.24 8.61 25.97
N GLY A 190 -20.46 8.86 26.40
CA GLY A 190 -21.68 8.39 25.73
C GLY A 190 -21.86 9.00 24.34
N ILE A 191 -21.54 10.29 24.17
CA ILE A 191 -21.55 10.97 22.87
C ILE A 191 -20.48 10.39 21.95
N ILE A 192 -19.24 10.22 22.45
CA ILE A 192 -18.16 9.62 21.65
C ILE A 192 -18.58 8.26 21.14
N ARG A 193 -19.02 7.37 22.03
CA ARG A 193 -19.33 5.98 21.66
C ARG A 193 -20.51 5.83 20.71
N HIS A 194 -21.60 6.60 20.91
CA HIS A 194 -22.85 6.38 20.17
C HIS A 194 -23.00 7.29 18.95
N HIS A 195 -22.38 8.44 18.94
CA HIS A 195 -22.53 9.44 17.88
C HIS A 195 -21.25 9.61 17.07
N ILE A 196 -20.09 9.84 17.73
CA ILE A 196 -18.85 10.15 17.02
C ILE A 196 -18.28 8.91 16.34
N LEU A 197 -18.00 7.83 17.09
CA LEU A 197 -17.35 6.64 16.52
C LEU A 197 -18.15 6.07 15.34
N ARG A 198 -19.46 5.99 15.47
CA ARG A 198 -20.32 5.42 14.42
C ARG A 198 -20.31 6.28 13.15
N ASN A 199 -20.34 7.59 13.28
CA ASN A 199 -20.49 8.51 12.14
C ASN A 199 -19.17 8.93 11.51
N SER A 200 -18.02 8.77 12.20
CA SER A 200 -16.70 9.14 11.69
C SER A 200 -15.85 7.95 11.23
N LEU A 201 -16.07 6.74 11.78
CA LEU A 201 -15.31 5.56 11.38
C LEU A 201 -15.65 5.11 9.95
N THR A 202 -16.92 5.15 9.59
CA THR A 202 -17.36 4.73 8.23
C THR A 202 -16.70 5.57 7.13
N PRO A 203 -16.73 6.92 7.16
CA PRO A 203 -16.01 7.74 6.19
C PRO A 203 -14.49 7.48 6.16
N ALA A 204 -13.88 7.28 7.34
CA ALA A 204 -12.45 6.96 7.42
C ALA A 204 -12.10 5.62 6.73
N LEU A 205 -12.94 4.60 6.91
CA LEU A 205 -12.79 3.32 6.21
C LEU A 205 -12.94 3.47 4.70
N VAL A 206 -13.96 4.20 4.24
CA VAL A 206 -14.16 4.44 2.81
C VAL A 206 -12.97 5.15 2.20
N LEU A 207 -12.45 6.20 2.85
CA LEU A 207 -11.24 6.90 2.41
C LEU A 207 -10.03 5.97 2.34
N GLN A 208 -9.85 5.13 3.35
CA GLN A 208 -8.74 4.17 3.41
C GLN A 208 -8.80 3.14 2.27
N PHE A 209 -9.97 2.67 1.90
CA PHE A 209 -10.13 1.79 0.74
C PHE A 209 -9.97 2.53 -0.58
N ALA A 210 -10.44 3.78 -0.68
CA ALA A 210 -10.28 4.60 -1.87
C ALA A 210 -8.81 4.90 -2.21
N SER A 211 -7.94 4.98 -1.20
CA SER A 211 -6.49 5.21 -1.39
C SER A 211 -5.67 3.93 -1.69
N PHE A 212 -6.32 2.85 -2.11
CA PHE A 212 -5.66 1.56 -2.34
C PHE A 212 -4.61 1.60 -3.46
N ALA A 213 -4.86 2.36 -4.51
CA ALA A 213 -3.89 2.58 -5.60
C ALA A 213 -2.65 3.33 -5.12
N GLU A 214 -2.82 4.34 -4.27
CA GLU A 214 -1.73 5.10 -3.67
C GLU A 214 -0.90 4.23 -2.73
N LEU A 215 -1.55 3.38 -1.94
CA LEU A 215 -0.89 2.41 -1.07
C LEU A 215 -0.02 1.44 -1.87
N PHE A 216 -0.53 0.92 -3.00
CA PHE A 216 0.24 0.06 -3.89
C PHE A 216 1.45 0.80 -4.49
N GLY A 217 1.25 2.02 -5.00
CA GLY A 217 2.34 2.86 -5.51
C GLY A 217 3.42 3.14 -4.44
N GLY A 218 2.99 3.43 -3.22
CA GLY A 218 3.88 3.60 -2.06
C GLY A 218 4.61 2.32 -1.68
N SER A 219 3.98 1.16 -1.81
CA SER A 219 4.62 -0.13 -1.51
C SER A 219 5.80 -0.43 -2.43
N ILE A 220 5.72 -0.07 -3.73
CA ILE A 220 6.82 -0.21 -4.68
C ILE A 220 8.05 0.54 -4.17
N LEU A 221 7.87 1.78 -3.71
CA LEU A 221 8.95 2.60 -3.19
C LEU A 221 9.51 2.04 -1.87
N ALA A 222 8.65 1.66 -0.94
CA ALA A 222 9.06 1.06 0.33
C ALA A 222 9.82 -0.25 0.10
N GLU A 223 9.29 -1.15 -0.72
CA GLU A 223 9.95 -2.43 -1.05
C GLU A 223 11.32 -2.21 -1.70
N THR A 224 11.44 -1.20 -2.58
CA THR A 224 12.71 -0.88 -3.25
C THR A 224 13.73 -0.31 -2.27
N VAL A 225 13.34 0.66 -1.42
CA VAL A 225 14.23 1.30 -0.46
C VAL A 225 14.75 0.31 0.59
N PHE A 226 13.89 -0.57 1.09
CA PHE A 226 14.24 -1.58 2.09
C PHE A 226 14.71 -2.90 1.47
N ASN A 227 14.83 -2.99 0.14
CA ASN A 227 15.10 -4.25 -0.58
C ASN A 227 14.22 -5.40 -0.08
N TYR A 228 12.95 -5.10 0.20
CA TYR A 228 11.97 -6.07 0.68
C TYR A 228 11.48 -6.92 -0.49
N PRO A 229 11.45 -8.27 -0.38
CA PRO A 229 11.22 -9.17 -1.52
C PRO A 229 9.75 -9.28 -1.91
N GLY A 230 9.16 -8.18 -2.35
CA GLY A 230 7.78 -8.11 -2.83
C GLY A 230 7.68 -7.91 -4.34
N LEU A 231 6.43 -7.77 -4.83
CA LEU A 231 6.13 -7.53 -6.25
C LEU A 231 6.62 -6.16 -6.72
N GLY A 232 6.55 -5.13 -5.86
CA GLY A 232 6.97 -3.79 -6.22
C GLY A 232 8.47 -3.71 -6.49
N ASN A 233 9.30 -4.28 -5.62
CA ASN A 233 10.74 -4.40 -5.85
C ASN A 233 11.04 -5.25 -7.09
N THR A 234 10.32 -6.35 -7.28
CA THR A 234 10.47 -7.24 -8.45
C THR A 234 10.09 -6.51 -9.75
N LEU A 235 9.06 -5.65 -9.72
CA LEU A 235 8.65 -4.80 -10.84
C LEU A 235 9.78 -3.85 -11.26
N VAL A 236 10.43 -3.19 -10.29
CA VAL A 236 11.56 -2.29 -10.55
C VAL A 236 12.73 -3.06 -11.16
N ILE A 237 13.06 -4.23 -10.61
CA ILE A 237 14.13 -5.10 -11.16
C ILE A 237 13.80 -5.52 -12.58
N ALA A 238 12.55 -5.93 -12.88
CA ALA A 238 12.09 -6.30 -14.22
C ALA A 238 12.27 -5.14 -15.21
N GLY A 239 11.86 -3.93 -14.82
CA GLY A 239 12.01 -2.73 -15.64
C GLY A 239 13.46 -2.40 -15.95
N LEU A 240 14.34 -2.40 -14.93
CA LEU A 240 15.76 -2.11 -15.09
C LEU A 240 16.51 -3.17 -15.90
N SER A 241 16.08 -4.43 -15.87
CA SER A 241 16.69 -5.52 -16.62
C SER A 241 16.09 -5.75 -18.01
N GLY A 242 15.05 -4.99 -18.39
CA GLY A 242 14.36 -5.17 -19.68
C GLY A 242 13.56 -6.48 -19.78
N ASP A 243 13.16 -7.07 -18.66
CA ASP A 243 12.36 -8.29 -18.59
C ASP A 243 10.87 -7.96 -18.83
N THR A 244 10.50 -7.90 -20.10
CA THR A 244 9.16 -7.47 -20.53
C THR A 244 8.06 -8.43 -20.09
N ALA A 245 8.30 -9.75 -20.13
CA ALA A 245 7.30 -10.74 -19.72
C ALA A 245 6.96 -10.59 -18.22
N LEU A 246 7.99 -10.47 -17.38
CA LEU A 246 7.82 -10.27 -15.95
C LEU A 246 7.15 -8.91 -15.64
N LEU A 247 7.57 -7.85 -16.33
CA LEU A 247 7.00 -6.51 -16.16
C LEU A 247 5.49 -6.51 -16.49
N MET A 248 5.10 -7.10 -17.63
CA MET A 248 3.70 -7.20 -18.06
C MET A 248 2.87 -8.05 -17.09
N GLY A 249 3.39 -9.22 -16.67
CA GLY A 249 2.72 -10.10 -15.73
C GLY A 249 2.44 -9.44 -14.38
N ILE A 250 3.46 -8.80 -13.78
CA ILE A 250 3.29 -8.09 -12.51
C ILE A 250 2.32 -6.91 -12.66
N THR A 251 2.44 -6.12 -13.74
CA THR A 251 1.55 -4.98 -13.98
C THR A 251 0.10 -5.42 -14.11
N LEU A 252 -0.17 -6.52 -14.79
CA LEU A 252 -1.51 -7.06 -14.97
C LEU A 252 -2.12 -7.50 -13.63
N ILE A 253 -1.39 -8.30 -12.85
CA ILE A 253 -1.84 -8.76 -11.52
C ILE A 253 -2.05 -7.58 -10.58
N SER A 254 -1.15 -6.60 -10.59
CA SER A 254 -1.26 -5.38 -9.80
C SER A 254 -2.49 -4.56 -10.18
N SER A 255 -2.81 -4.46 -11.47
CA SER A 255 -4.01 -3.77 -11.97
C SER A 255 -5.29 -4.45 -11.49
N VAL A 256 -5.35 -5.79 -11.56
CA VAL A 256 -6.48 -6.57 -11.03
C VAL A 256 -6.63 -6.36 -9.53
N PHE A 257 -5.52 -6.38 -8.78
CA PHE A 257 -5.51 -6.17 -7.34
C PHE A 257 -6.02 -4.77 -6.96
N ILE A 258 -5.53 -3.71 -7.62
CA ILE A 258 -5.97 -2.33 -7.40
C ILE A 258 -7.46 -2.17 -7.77
N PHE A 259 -7.89 -2.71 -8.91
CA PHE A 259 -9.28 -2.66 -9.33
C PHE A 259 -10.21 -3.35 -8.31
N THR A 260 -9.80 -4.50 -7.78
CA THR A 260 -10.54 -5.20 -6.74
C THR A 260 -10.64 -4.37 -5.46
N GLY A 261 -9.55 -3.74 -5.01
CA GLY A 261 -9.54 -2.85 -3.86
C GLY A 261 -10.50 -1.66 -4.03
N ASN A 262 -10.43 -0.99 -5.17
CA ASN A 262 -11.34 0.13 -5.49
C ASN A 262 -12.80 -0.32 -5.61
N SER A 263 -13.07 -1.51 -6.14
CA SER A 263 -14.42 -2.06 -6.21
C SER A 263 -14.99 -2.34 -4.81
N ILE A 264 -14.17 -2.86 -3.90
CA ILE A 264 -14.55 -3.05 -2.49
C ILE A 264 -14.86 -1.69 -1.84
N ALA A 265 -14.03 -0.66 -2.08
CA ALA A 265 -14.27 0.69 -1.60
C ALA A 265 -15.65 1.23 -2.03
N ASN A 266 -15.96 1.10 -3.32
CA ASN A 266 -17.24 1.53 -3.87
C ASN A 266 -18.43 0.77 -3.27
N LEU A 267 -18.31 -0.55 -3.10
CA LEU A 267 -19.35 -1.36 -2.47
C LEU A 267 -19.57 -0.97 -1.00
N LEU A 268 -18.50 -0.72 -0.26
CA LEU A 268 -18.58 -0.24 1.13
C LEU A 268 -19.21 1.15 1.21
N HIS A 269 -18.83 2.06 0.33
CA HIS A 269 -19.44 3.38 0.25
C HIS A 269 -20.95 3.29 0.06
N TYR A 270 -21.39 2.52 -0.94
CA TYR A 270 -22.81 2.34 -1.25
C TYR A 270 -23.60 1.66 -0.11
N SER A 271 -22.99 0.67 0.56
CA SER A 271 -23.65 -0.09 1.61
C SER A 271 -23.72 0.64 2.96
N LEU A 272 -22.69 1.45 3.27
CA LEU A 272 -22.54 2.10 4.58
C LEU A 272 -23.05 3.54 4.63
N LEU A 273 -23.21 4.20 3.48
CA LEU A 273 -23.71 5.57 3.33
C LEU A 273 -24.93 5.64 2.40
N PRO A 274 -26.02 4.90 2.68
CA PRO A 274 -27.22 4.96 1.87
C PRO A 274 -27.86 6.35 1.98
N GLY A 275 -27.92 7.09 0.86
CA GLY A 275 -28.63 8.39 0.78
C GLY A 275 -27.76 9.65 0.59
N GLN A 276 -26.46 9.50 0.41
CA GLN A 276 -25.66 10.58 -0.17
C GLN A 276 -25.57 10.34 -1.68
N ASP A 277 -26.57 10.80 -2.42
CA ASP A 277 -26.58 10.79 -3.87
C ASP A 277 -25.31 11.50 -4.37
N ILE A 278 -24.64 10.84 -5.30
CA ILE A 278 -23.53 11.39 -6.08
C ILE A 278 -24.14 12.43 -7.02
N THR A 279 -24.45 13.61 -6.50
CA THR A 279 -24.71 14.80 -7.29
C THR A 279 -23.57 15.77 -7.03
N GLN A 280 -22.47 15.55 -7.71
CA GLN A 280 -21.56 16.61 -8.17
C GLN A 280 -20.84 16.13 -9.42
#